data_8c20a56bc69da59ac568ebc745dabb65
#
_entry.id   8c20a56bc69da59ac568ebc745dabb65
#
_cell.length_a   1.000
_cell.length_b   1.000
_cell.length_c   1.000
_cell.angle_alpha   90.00
_cell.angle_beta   90.00
_cell.angle_gamma   90.00
#
_symmetry.space_group_name_H-M   'P 1'
#
loop_
_entity.id
_entity.type
_entity.pdbx_description
1 polymer ?
#
loop_
_entity_poly.entity_id
_entity_poly.type
_entity_poly.pdbx_seq_one_letter_code
_entity_poly.pdbx_strand_id
1 'polypeptide(L)'
;MNNITLEQAGAWLAFIVAILGGIKYLKSTLTDTIKESVKSEFDAVKKDIDGLQKELLKTDREKTKNYLVARLAEIEKGERWSDVERQRFFEQYDHYRNDLNGNTYIERSVTQLEKEGKI
;
A
#
# COMPACT_ATOMS: atom_id res chain seq x y z
N MET A 1 41.44 50.82 20.13
CA MET A 1 41.23 49.93 19.04
C MET A 1 42.58 49.35 18.61
N ASN A 2 42.73 48.04 18.72
CA ASN A 2 44.00 47.40 18.39
C ASN A 2 44.13 47.31 16.89
N ASN A 3 45.27 47.78 16.35
CA ASN A 3 45.56 47.62 14.93
C ASN A 3 45.86 46.16 14.63
N ILE A 4 45.06 45.55 13.82
CA ILE A 4 45.29 44.21 13.35
C ILE A 4 46.37 44.24 12.26
N THR A 5 47.45 43.49 12.43
CA THR A 5 48.51 43.39 11.44
C THR A 5 48.03 42.57 10.23
N LEU A 6 48.73 42.76 9.11
CA LEU A 6 48.39 42.02 7.87
C LEU A 6 48.49 40.51 8.08
N GLU A 7 49.45 40.06 8.87
CA GLU A 7 49.59 38.63 9.21
C GLU A 7 48.42 38.11 10.04
N GLN A 8 47.97 38.92 11.01
CA GLN A 8 46.80 38.56 11.83
C GLN A 8 45.51 38.51 10.99
N ALA A 9 45.33 39.46 10.09
CA ALA A 9 44.19 39.48 9.15
C ALA A 9 44.20 38.25 8.26
N GLY A 10 45.36 37.87 7.73
CA GLY A 10 45.51 36.64 6.90
C GLY A 10 45.21 35.36 7.68
N ALA A 11 45.67 35.29 8.92
CA ALA A 11 45.40 34.14 9.81
C ALA A 11 43.91 34.02 10.11
N TRP A 12 43.20 35.10 10.37
CA TRP A 12 41.76 35.11 10.57
C TRP A 12 40.98 34.68 9.33
N LEU A 13 41.37 35.17 8.15
CA LEU A 13 40.76 34.77 6.90
C LEU A 13 40.94 33.27 6.61
N ALA A 14 42.16 32.76 6.83
CA ALA A 14 42.41 31.32 6.67
C ALA A 14 41.58 30.46 7.65
N PHE A 15 41.40 30.91 8.89
CA PHE A 15 40.59 30.24 9.88
C PHE A 15 39.10 30.24 9.49
N ILE A 16 38.58 31.38 9.03
CA ILE A 16 37.18 31.46 8.56
C ILE A 16 36.95 30.56 7.36
N VAL A 17 37.85 30.54 6.40
CA VAL A 17 37.74 29.67 5.23
C VAL A 17 37.75 28.20 5.62
N ALA A 18 38.61 27.82 6.55
CA ALA A 18 38.67 26.44 7.06
C ALA A 18 37.36 26.03 7.77
N ILE A 19 36.80 26.91 8.58
CA ILE A 19 35.51 26.65 9.26
C ILE A 19 34.38 26.51 8.24
N LEU A 20 34.28 27.42 7.27
CA LEU A 20 33.24 27.38 6.26
C LEU A 20 33.36 26.12 5.39
N GLY A 21 34.59 25.72 5.01
CA GLY A 21 34.84 24.50 4.27
C GLY A 21 34.47 23.25 5.06
N GLY A 22 34.80 23.21 6.37
CA GLY A 22 34.45 22.14 7.28
C GLY A 22 32.93 22.00 7.46
N ILE A 23 32.22 23.12 7.64
CA ILE A 23 30.76 23.11 7.77
C ILE A 23 30.10 22.59 6.49
N LYS A 24 30.56 23.05 5.33
CA LYS A 24 30.06 22.59 4.04
C LYS A 24 30.27 21.10 3.85
N TYR A 25 31.45 20.58 4.20
CA TYR A 25 31.76 19.16 4.12
C TYR A 25 30.87 18.34 5.06
N LEU A 26 30.73 18.74 6.31
CA LEU A 26 29.87 18.07 7.29
C LEU A 26 28.41 18.06 6.84
N LYS A 27 27.93 19.17 6.34
CA LYS A 27 26.56 19.30 5.83
C LYS A 27 26.32 18.36 4.66
N SER A 28 27.24 18.25 3.72
CA SER A 28 27.16 17.33 2.58
C SER A 28 27.14 15.87 3.05
N THR A 29 28.05 15.48 3.95
CA THR A 29 28.13 14.13 4.50
C THR A 29 26.87 13.75 5.28
N LEU A 30 26.38 14.64 6.14
CA LEU A 30 25.13 14.43 6.89
C LEU A 30 23.92 14.31 5.97
N THR A 31 23.85 15.12 4.94
CA THR A 31 22.75 15.06 3.95
C THR A 31 22.74 13.73 3.20
N ASP A 32 23.91 13.24 2.78
CA ASP A 32 24.04 11.97 2.10
C ASP A 32 23.67 10.80 3.03
N THR A 33 24.13 10.82 4.28
CA THR A 33 23.78 9.80 5.28
C THR A 33 22.27 9.79 5.57
N ILE A 34 21.67 10.97 5.73
CA ILE A 34 20.21 11.10 5.95
C ILE A 34 19.44 10.58 4.74
N LYS A 35 19.86 10.91 3.53
CA LYS A 35 19.21 10.41 2.30
C LYS A 35 19.26 8.90 2.20
N GLU A 36 20.38 8.27 2.50
CA GLU A 36 20.51 6.81 2.49
C GLU A 36 19.62 6.18 3.56
N SER A 37 19.62 6.71 4.78
CA SER A 37 18.80 6.22 5.88
C SER A 37 17.31 6.34 5.57
N VAL A 38 16.86 7.49 5.07
CA VAL A 38 15.46 7.73 4.67
C VAL A 38 15.06 6.81 3.54
N LYS A 39 15.91 6.63 2.54
CA LYS A 39 15.64 5.72 1.42
C LYS A 39 15.49 4.27 1.91
N SER A 40 16.37 3.81 2.78
CA SER A 40 16.31 2.46 3.35
C SER A 40 15.03 2.25 4.16
N GLU A 41 14.66 3.21 5.01
CA GLU A 41 13.40 3.16 5.77
C GLU A 41 12.18 3.21 4.86
N PHE A 42 12.21 4.06 3.84
CA PHE A 42 11.12 4.17 2.86
C PHE A 42 10.93 2.86 2.11
N ASP A 43 12.01 2.22 1.65
CA ASP A 43 11.96 0.94 0.94
C ASP A 43 11.40 -0.17 1.87
N ALA A 44 11.80 -0.19 3.14
CA ALA A 44 11.29 -1.14 4.13
C ALA A 44 9.78 -0.95 4.38
N VAL A 45 9.33 0.30 4.57
CA VAL A 45 7.91 0.63 4.76
C VAL A 45 7.10 0.27 3.53
N LYS A 46 7.61 0.56 2.34
CA LYS A 46 6.95 0.20 1.09
C LYS A 46 6.77 -1.31 0.95
N LYS A 47 7.77 -2.09 1.32
CA LYS A 47 7.71 -3.56 1.32
C LYS A 47 6.65 -4.06 2.30
N ASP A 48 6.59 -3.48 3.51
CA ASP A 48 5.59 -3.83 4.52
C ASP A 48 4.18 -3.49 4.04
N ILE A 49 3.98 -2.33 3.42
CA ILE A 49 2.70 -1.92 2.85
C ILE A 49 2.27 -2.88 1.74
N ASP A 50 3.17 -3.27 0.84
CA ASP A 50 2.88 -4.22 -0.23
C ASP A 50 2.47 -5.60 0.35
N GLY A 51 3.13 -6.05 1.41
CA GLY A 51 2.79 -7.27 2.11
C GLY A 51 1.40 -7.21 2.76
N LEU A 52 1.08 -6.11 3.44
CA LEU A 52 -0.22 -5.88 4.05
C LEU A 52 -1.34 -5.81 3.01
N GLN A 53 -1.10 -5.16 1.88
CA GLN A 53 -2.08 -5.11 0.78
C GLN A 53 -2.38 -6.49 0.22
N LYS A 54 -1.38 -7.34 0.05
CA LYS A 54 -1.57 -8.73 -0.40
C LYS A 54 -2.38 -9.54 0.59
N GLU A 55 -2.12 -9.40 1.90
CA GLU A 55 -2.89 -10.07 2.94
C GLU A 55 -4.33 -9.60 2.99
N LEU A 56 -4.57 -8.29 2.85
CA LEU A 56 -5.91 -7.72 2.81
C LEU A 56 -6.70 -8.25 1.61
N LEU A 57 -6.10 -8.31 0.43
CA LEU A 57 -6.73 -8.85 -0.76
C LEU A 57 -7.06 -10.34 -0.59
N LYS A 58 -6.16 -11.12 -0.01
CA LYS A 58 -6.38 -12.52 0.26
C LYS A 58 -7.53 -12.73 1.24
N THR A 59 -7.56 -11.98 2.34
CA THR A 59 -8.61 -12.02 3.35
C THR A 59 -9.95 -11.62 2.78
N ASP A 60 -10.01 -10.54 2.00
CA ASP A 60 -11.23 -10.08 1.34
C ASP A 60 -11.74 -11.11 0.34
N ARG A 61 -10.86 -11.73 -0.42
CA ARG A 61 -11.22 -12.81 -1.34
C ARG A 61 -11.85 -14.02 -0.62
N GLU A 62 -11.24 -14.45 0.47
CA GLU A 62 -11.75 -15.57 1.27
C GLU A 62 -13.10 -15.26 1.91
N LYS A 63 -13.26 -14.10 2.50
CA LYS A 63 -14.53 -13.66 3.09
C LYS A 63 -15.64 -13.55 2.05
N THR A 64 -15.34 -12.94 0.92
CA THR A 64 -16.31 -12.77 -0.16
C THR A 64 -16.68 -14.09 -0.76
N LYS A 65 -15.72 -14.98 -1.00
CA LYS A 65 -15.97 -16.34 -1.46
C LYS A 65 -16.89 -17.10 -0.52
N ASN A 66 -16.63 -17.08 0.79
CA ASN A 66 -17.45 -17.76 1.78
C ASN A 66 -18.87 -17.21 1.81
N TYR A 67 -19.03 -15.91 1.72
CA TYR A 67 -20.34 -15.27 1.61
C TYR A 67 -21.10 -15.77 0.39
N LEU A 68 -20.47 -15.76 -0.78
CA LEU A 68 -21.09 -16.17 -2.03
C LEU A 68 -21.48 -17.66 -2.00
N VAL A 69 -20.59 -18.52 -1.52
CA VAL A 69 -20.85 -19.97 -1.40
C VAL A 69 -22.02 -20.22 -0.47
N ALA A 70 -22.09 -19.57 0.67
CA ALA A 70 -23.18 -19.71 1.62
C ALA A 70 -24.52 -19.26 1.03
N ARG A 71 -24.55 -18.17 0.29
CA ARG A 71 -25.74 -17.65 -0.35
C ARG A 71 -26.22 -18.56 -1.50
N LEU A 72 -25.31 -19.07 -2.31
CA LEU A 72 -25.64 -20.03 -3.35
C LEU A 72 -26.22 -21.32 -2.77
N ALA A 73 -25.68 -21.79 -1.66
CA ALA A 73 -26.20 -22.97 -0.96
C ALA A 73 -27.64 -22.78 -0.47
N GLU A 74 -28.02 -21.58 -0.05
CA GLU A 74 -29.39 -21.25 0.32
C GLU A 74 -30.36 -21.46 -0.87
N ILE A 75 -29.98 -21.00 -2.05
CA ILE A 75 -30.78 -21.16 -3.26
C ILE A 75 -30.88 -22.65 -3.67
N GLU A 76 -29.80 -23.39 -3.54
CA GLU A 76 -29.79 -24.83 -3.84
C GLU A 76 -30.71 -25.61 -2.89
N LYS A 77 -30.87 -25.14 -1.65
CA LYS A 77 -31.84 -25.70 -0.68
C LYS A 77 -33.29 -25.32 -0.95
N GLY A 78 -33.54 -24.49 -1.93
CA GLY A 78 -34.89 -24.06 -2.29
C GLY A 78 -35.31 -22.72 -1.74
N GLU A 79 -34.44 -22.01 -1.03
CA GLU A 79 -34.70 -20.64 -0.58
C GLU A 79 -34.73 -19.66 -1.73
N ARG A 80 -35.45 -18.58 -1.55
CA ARG A 80 -35.49 -17.48 -2.52
C ARG A 80 -35.03 -16.18 -1.86
N TRP A 81 -34.24 -15.41 -2.55
CA TRP A 81 -33.80 -14.12 -2.05
C TRP A 81 -34.83 -13.03 -2.30
N SER A 82 -34.93 -12.09 -1.37
CA SER A 82 -35.60 -10.82 -1.61
C SER A 82 -34.81 -10.01 -2.65
N ASP A 83 -35.44 -8.96 -3.20
CA ASP A 83 -34.75 -8.08 -4.16
C ASP A 83 -33.51 -7.43 -3.55
N VAL A 84 -33.56 -7.06 -2.27
CA VAL A 84 -32.41 -6.47 -1.55
C VAL A 84 -31.28 -7.48 -1.37
N GLU A 85 -31.59 -8.72 -1.01
CA GLU A 85 -30.60 -9.79 -0.86
C GLU A 85 -29.96 -10.14 -2.19
N ARG A 86 -30.74 -10.18 -3.25
CA ARG A 86 -30.28 -10.42 -4.61
C ARG A 86 -29.31 -9.31 -5.05
N GLN A 87 -29.66 -8.05 -4.84
CA GLN A 87 -28.81 -6.93 -5.17
C GLN A 87 -27.48 -7.01 -4.43
N ARG A 88 -27.52 -7.27 -3.12
CA ARG A 88 -26.32 -7.43 -2.29
C ARG A 88 -25.45 -8.58 -2.80
N PHE A 89 -26.04 -9.70 -3.15
CA PHE A 89 -25.30 -10.83 -3.67
C PHE A 89 -24.56 -10.45 -4.96
N PHE A 90 -25.21 -9.82 -5.90
CA PHE A 90 -24.57 -9.45 -7.17
C PHE A 90 -23.53 -8.35 -7.00
N GLU A 91 -23.71 -7.44 -6.08
CA GLU A 91 -22.66 -6.46 -5.73
C GLU A 91 -21.40 -7.17 -5.22
N GLN A 92 -21.54 -8.13 -4.32
CA GLN A 92 -20.42 -8.92 -3.80
C GLN A 92 -19.81 -9.84 -4.86
N TYR A 93 -20.64 -10.40 -5.73
CA TYR A 93 -20.20 -11.22 -6.84
C TYR A 93 -19.36 -10.42 -7.84
N ASP A 94 -19.80 -9.22 -8.20
CA ASP A 94 -19.05 -8.34 -9.08
C ASP A 94 -17.70 -7.94 -8.45
N HIS A 95 -17.69 -7.64 -7.16
CA HIS A 95 -16.46 -7.36 -6.42
C HIS A 95 -15.50 -8.55 -6.44
N TYR A 96 -16.00 -9.74 -6.18
CA TYR A 96 -15.21 -10.98 -6.20
C TYR A 96 -14.61 -11.26 -7.58
N ARG A 97 -15.40 -11.10 -8.60
CA ARG A 97 -15.00 -11.38 -9.99
C ARG A 97 -14.03 -10.34 -10.54
N ASN A 98 -14.32 -9.06 -10.34
CA ASN A 98 -13.61 -7.95 -10.99
C ASN A 98 -12.43 -7.43 -10.17
N ASP A 99 -12.59 -7.31 -8.86
CA ASP A 99 -11.59 -6.69 -7.99
C ASP A 99 -10.68 -7.72 -7.30
N LEU A 100 -11.21 -8.89 -6.97
CA LEU A 100 -10.51 -9.92 -6.22
C LEU A 100 -10.00 -11.08 -7.09
N ASN A 101 -10.28 -11.05 -8.37
CA ASN A 101 -9.87 -12.08 -9.33
C ASN A 101 -10.29 -13.49 -8.87
N GLY A 102 -11.58 -13.63 -8.54
CA GLY A 102 -12.16 -14.85 -8.00
C GLY A 102 -12.18 -16.02 -8.98
N ASN A 103 -12.39 -17.23 -8.49
CA ASN A 103 -12.33 -18.44 -9.29
C ASN A 103 -13.60 -18.68 -10.14
N THR A 104 -13.45 -19.53 -11.15
CA THR A 104 -14.51 -19.83 -12.12
C THR A 104 -15.61 -20.73 -11.56
N TYR A 105 -15.40 -21.39 -10.43
CA TYR A 105 -16.41 -22.27 -9.82
C TYR A 105 -17.67 -21.50 -9.43
N ILE A 106 -17.51 -20.38 -8.75
CA ILE A 106 -18.63 -19.52 -8.36
C ILE A 106 -19.34 -18.94 -9.59
N GLU A 107 -18.57 -18.52 -10.58
CA GLU A 107 -19.12 -18.02 -11.84
C GLU A 107 -19.99 -19.07 -12.54
N ARG A 108 -19.56 -20.31 -12.60
CA ARG A 108 -20.35 -21.41 -13.15
C ARG A 108 -21.62 -21.65 -12.36
N SER A 109 -21.54 -21.64 -11.04
CA SER A 109 -22.69 -21.83 -10.16
C SER A 109 -23.72 -20.73 -10.35
N VAL A 110 -23.30 -19.49 -10.42
CA VAL A 110 -24.19 -18.34 -10.68
C VAL A 110 -24.84 -18.47 -12.04
N THR A 111 -24.09 -18.77 -13.09
CA THR A 111 -24.61 -18.94 -14.45
C THR A 111 -25.64 -20.06 -14.51
N GLN A 112 -25.39 -21.17 -13.85
CA GLN A 112 -26.32 -22.30 -13.80
C GLN A 112 -27.64 -21.94 -13.12
N LEU A 113 -27.57 -21.26 -11.97
CA LEU A 113 -28.76 -20.84 -11.23
C LEU A 113 -29.56 -19.76 -11.98
N GLU A 114 -28.88 -18.88 -12.72
CA GLU A 114 -29.54 -17.91 -13.59
C GLU A 114 -30.31 -18.62 -14.72
N LYS A 115 -29.70 -19.62 -15.35
CA LYS A 115 -30.38 -20.43 -16.41
C LYS A 115 -31.59 -21.17 -15.87
N GLU A 116 -31.54 -21.62 -14.63
CA GLU A 116 -32.65 -22.32 -13.98
C GLU A 116 -33.72 -21.36 -13.44
N GLY A 117 -33.51 -20.06 -13.57
CA GLY A 117 -34.46 -19.04 -13.08
C GLY A 117 -34.54 -18.95 -11.57
N LYS A 118 -33.54 -19.45 -10.86
CA LYS A 118 -33.51 -19.44 -9.40
C LYS A 118 -32.96 -18.14 -8.81
N ILE A 119 -32.19 -17.43 -9.58
CA ILE A 119 -31.66 -16.09 -9.20
C ILE A 119 -31.73 -15.12 -10.36
#